data_c9518ee0f5ae00496fd5185f9aa26e0b
#
_entry.id   c9518ee0f5ae00496fd5185f9aa26e0b
#
_cell.length_a   1.000
_cell.length_b   1.000
_cell.length_c   1.000
_cell.angle_alpha   90.00
_cell.angle_beta   90.00
_cell.angle_gamma   90.00
#
_symmetry.space_group_name_H-M   'P 1'
#
loop_
_entity.id
_entity.type
_entity.pdbx_description
1 polymer ?
#
loop_
_entity_poly.entity_id
_entity_poly.type
_entity_poly.pdbx_seq_one_letter_code
_entity_poly.pdbx_strand_id
1 'polypeptide(L)'
;MKVKRIDYLDAIRGIAVWLVVLYHAYARYEHFPYGFEYASFPLLKYGYLGVELFFLISGFVILMTLERSRSFINFLYKRWLRLFPAMAIVTLLFYVGYYLFCEKWIPYYNLLPGLTFTEPYFYKKLLHIDTIKALSPSFWTLFVEVKFYAIFGGVFFLLRKNVHKSILFLVILWCFSIITSLVCHNEFVMKIAELFIYYGWFARGCYAYLYFKTQIDKYLYLSGGITLAAIILSALSKEYFVEYFITVITIIAVFFIPLVFEKVRFVFQNKFLLFFGFISYSFYLLQEPMLLFFIDKIHTAAGGVINSFCIPLPLFIAITGLSYGVTKAEIWIRKLIKF
;
A
#
# COMPACT_ATOMS: atom_id res chain seq x y z
N MET A 1 19.35 -17.64 11.12
CA MET A 1 19.12 -18.01 9.71
C MET A 1 18.79 -16.76 8.91
N LYS A 2 19.55 -16.46 7.83
CA LYS A 2 19.16 -15.42 6.87
C LYS A 2 17.84 -15.85 6.22
N VAL A 3 16.83 -14.98 6.25
CA VAL A 3 15.56 -15.24 5.55
C VAL A 3 15.87 -15.34 4.07
N LYS A 4 15.63 -16.50 3.45
CA LYS A 4 15.72 -16.63 2.00
C LYS A 4 14.69 -15.67 1.41
N ARG A 5 15.12 -14.78 0.54
CA ARG A 5 14.25 -13.82 -0.15
C ARG A 5 13.23 -14.62 -0.97
N ILE A 6 11.99 -14.22 -0.93
CA ILE A 6 10.91 -14.89 -1.70
C ILE A 6 10.68 -14.03 -2.93
N ASP A 7 11.42 -14.34 -4.00
CA ASP A 7 11.52 -13.50 -5.20
C ASP A 7 10.17 -13.22 -5.85
N TYR A 8 9.26 -14.20 -5.89
CA TYR A 8 7.93 -13.96 -6.46
C TYR A 8 7.10 -12.92 -5.67
N LEU A 9 7.27 -12.80 -4.35
CA LEU A 9 6.60 -11.74 -3.57
C LEU A 9 7.15 -10.36 -3.91
N ASP A 10 8.44 -10.25 -4.19
CA ASP A 10 9.03 -8.99 -4.63
C ASP A 10 8.54 -8.63 -6.05
N ALA A 11 8.42 -9.61 -6.94
CA ALA A 11 7.84 -9.38 -8.26
C ALA A 11 6.37 -8.93 -8.19
N ILE A 12 5.57 -9.53 -7.30
CA ILE A 12 4.18 -9.12 -7.08
C ILE A 12 4.10 -7.68 -6.54
N ARG A 13 5.05 -7.26 -5.66
CA ARG A 13 5.16 -5.84 -5.26
C ARG A 13 5.44 -4.92 -6.45
N GLY A 14 6.27 -5.38 -7.40
CA GLY A 14 6.53 -4.68 -8.65
C GLY A 14 5.26 -4.50 -9.48
N ILE A 15 4.44 -5.54 -9.60
CA ILE A 15 3.13 -5.46 -10.27
C ILE A 15 2.21 -4.50 -9.51
N ALA A 16 2.11 -4.63 -8.19
CA ALA A 16 1.25 -3.79 -7.37
C ALA A 16 1.56 -2.29 -7.50
N VAL A 17 2.84 -1.91 -7.50
CA VAL A 17 3.22 -0.50 -7.63
C VAL A 17 2.94 0.04 -9.03
N TRP A 18 3.09 -0.78 -10.08
CA TRP A 18 2.72 -0.37 -11.44
C TRP A 18 1.22 -0.19 -11.60
N LEU A 19 0.39 -1.07 -11.03
CA LEU A 19 -1.06 -0.88 -11.03
C LEU A 19 -1.45 0.47 -10.42
N VAL A 20 -0.90 0.80 -9.25
CA VAL A 20 -1.21 2.06 -8.56
C VAL A 20 -0.73 3.29 -9.35
N VAL A 21 0.49 3.26 -9.88
CA VAL A 21 1.01 4.42 -10.61
C VAL A 21 0.27 4.65 -11.92
N LEU A 22 -0.12 3.59 -12.62
CA LEU A 22 -0.94 3.70 -13.83
C LEU A 22 -2.33 4.26 -13.53
N TYR A 23 -2.95 3.83 -12.43
CA TYR A 23 -4.21 4.42 -11.97
C TYR A 23 -4.07 5.93 -11.68
N HIS A 24 -3.04 6.34 -10.92
CA HIS A 24 -2.83 7.76 -10.62
C HIS A 24 -2.50 8.57 -11.86
N ALA A 25 -1.76 8.00 -12.80
CA ALA A 25 -1.38 8.71 -14.02
C ALA A 25 -2.53 8.88 -15.01
N TYR A 26 -3.48 7.91 -15.10
CA TYR A 26 -4.42 7.88 -16.23
C TYR A 26 -5.91 7.83 -15.84
N ALA A 27 -6.25 7.55 -14.59
CA ALA A 27 -7.64 7.33 -14.22
C ALA A 27 -8.09 8.04 -12.92
N ARG A 28 -7.16 8.58 -12.14
CA ARG A 28 -7.44 9.16 -10.83
C ARG A 28 -7.93 10.60 -10.91
N TYR A 29 -7.32 11.42 -11.76
CA TYR A 29 -7.41 12.87 -11.71
C TYR A 29 -8.02 13.45 -12.98
N GLU A 30 -9.24 14.01 -12.85
CA GLU A 30 -9.96 14.68 -13.93
C GLU A 30 -9.26 15.96 -14.40
N HIS A 31 -8.55 16.64 -13.49
CA HIS A 31 -7.86 17.90 -13.81
C HIS A 31 -6.58 17.73 -14.63
N PHE A 32 -6.14 16.49 -14.90
CA PHE A 32 -5.04 16.28 -15.83
C PHE A 32 -5.46 16.64 -17.26
N PRO A 33 -4.51 17.02 -18.14
CA PRO A 33 -4.83 17.53 -19.47
C PRO A 33 -5.67 16.62 -20.35
N TYR A 34 -5.69 15.33 -20.05
CA TYR A 34 -6.46 14.29 -20.74
C TYR A 34 -7.70 13.82 -19.94
N GLY A 35 -7.99 14.43 -18.79
CA GLY A 35 -9.16 14.09 -17.98
C GLY A 35 -9.28 12.61 -17.69
N PHE A 36 -10.48 12.06 -17.90
CA PHE A 36 -10.78 10.62 -17.75
C PHE A 36 -10.73 9.82 -19.06
N GLU A 37 -10.04 10.30 -20.09
CA GLU A 37 -9.95 9.63 -21.40
C GLU A 37 -9.60 8.13 -21.28
N TYR A 38 -8.66 7.80 -20.39
CA TYR A 38 -8.16 6.43 -20.20
C TYR A 38 -8.87 5.66 -19.07
N ALA A 39 -9.79 6.28 -18.34
CA ALA A 39 -10.49 5.64 -17.23
C ALA A 39 -11.50 4.56 -17.68
N SER A 40 -11.79 4.43 -18.98
CA SER A 40 -12.59 3.34 -19.54
C SER A 40 -11.86 1.98 -19.54
N PHE A 41 -10.52 1.97 -19.46
CA PHE A 41 -9.75 0.72 -19.43
C PHE A 41 -9.78 0.13 -18.01
N PRO A 42 -10.34 -1.09 -17.79
CA PRO A 42 -10.50 -1.65 -16.45
C PRO A 42 -9.19 -1.73 -15.66
N LEU A 43 -8.07 -2.07 -16.30
CA LEU A 43 -6.76 -2.15 -15.65
C LEU A 43 -6.29 -0.80 -15.10
N LEU A 44 -6.56 0.30 -15.78
CA LEU A 44 -6.23 1.65 -15.34
C LEU A 44 -7.24 2.13 -14.30
N LYS A 45 -8.54 1.94 -14.55
CA LYS A 45 -9.63 2.33 -13.66
C LYS A 45 -9.53 1.69 -12.28
N TYR A 46 -9.24 0.38 -12.24
CA TYR A 46 -9.17 -0.40 -11.00
C TYR A 46 -7.73 -0.65 -10.52
N GLY A 47 -6.75 0.03 -11.08
CA GLY A 47 -5.35 -0.10 -10.68
C GLY A 47 -5.10 0.27 -9.21
N TYR A 48 -5.98 1.05 -8.57
CA TYR A 48 -5.93 1.33 -7.12
C TYR A 48 -5.97 0.03 -6.28
N LEU A 49 -6.51 -1.07 -6.79
CA LEU A 49 -6.49 -2.39 -6.13
C LEU A 49 -5.08 -2.98 -5.98
N GLY A 50 -4.06 -2.35 -6.58
CA GLY A 50 -2.66 -2.61 -6.23
C GLY A 50 -2.35 -2.33 -4.76
N VAL A 51 -3.12 -1.44 -4.09
CA VAL A 51 -3.01 -1.19 -2.65
C VAL A 51 -3.46 -2.41 -1.85
N GLU A 52 -4.58 -3.03 -2.23
CA GLU A 52 -5.09 -4.25 -1.60
C GLU A 52 -4.09 -5.40 -1.76
N LEU A 53 -3.43 -5.49 -2.92
CA LEU A 53 -2.37 -6.44 -3.16
C LEU A 53 -1.16 -6.18 -2.23
N PHE A 54 -0.80 -4.92 -1.97
CA PHE A 54 0.20 -4.58 -0.96
C PHE A 54 -0.22 -5.02 0.44
N PHE A 55 -1.47 -4.79 0.85
CA PHE A 55 -1.96 -5.21 2.18
C PHE A 55 -1.96 -6.74 2.33
N LEU A 56 -2.27 -7.47 1.27
CA LEU A 56 -2.20 -8.93 1.25
C LEU A 56 -0.75 -9.43 1.42
N ILE A 57 0.21 -8.84 0.68
CA ILE A 57 1.63 -9.12 0.84
C ILE A 57 2.11 -8.73 2.25
N SER A 58 1.65 -7.60 2.78
CA SER A 58 1.99 -7.14 4.12
C SER A 58 1.50 -8.13 5.18
N GLY A 59 0.26 -8.64 5.09
CA GLY A 59 -0.24 -9.67 5.99
C GLY A 59 0.65 -10.90 6.04
N PHE A 60 1.07 -11.40 4.87
CA PHE A 60 2.01 -12.52 4.73
C PHE A 60 3.35 -12.24 5.44
N VAL A 61 3.99 -11.11 5.10
CA VAL A 61 5.34 -10.77 5.59
C VAL A 61 5.32 -10.40 7.08
N ILE A 62 4.24 -9.77 7.54
CA ILE A 62 4.11 -9.35 8.95
C ILE A 62 3.97 -10.55 9.86
N LEU A 63 3.11 -11.51 9.54
CA LEU A 63 2.99 -12.72 10.35
C LEU A 63 4.32 -13.48 10.39
N MET A 64 5.00 -13.64 9.25
CA MET A 64 6.33 -14.23 9.17
C MET A 64 7.35 -13.50 10.08
N THR A 65 7.24 -12.18 10.21
CA THR A 65 8.13 -11.37 11.05
C THR A 65 7.77 -11.47 12.53
N LEU A 66 6.46 -11.48 12.85
CA LEU A 66 5.97 -11.61 14.23
C LEU A 66 6.42 -12.94 14.87
N GLU A 67 6.27 -14.05 14.15
CA GLU A 67 6.74 -15.35 14.64
C GLU A 67 8.24 -15.37 14.99
N ARG A 68 9.05 -14.57 14.28
CA ARG A 68 10.50 -14.48 14.48
C ARG A 68 10.91 -13.37 15.44
N SER A 69 9.98 -12.59 15.95
CA SER A 69 10.26 -11.48 16.85
C SER A 69 10.25 -11.94 18.32
N ARG A 70 11.24 -11.47 19.09
CA ARG A 70 11.37 -11.81 20.51
C ARG A 70 10.28 -11.15 21.37
N SER A 71 9.97 -9.88 21.07
CA SER A 71 8.97 -9.07 21.77
C SER A 71 8.24 -8.14 20.82
N PHE A 72 7.14 -7.55 21.30
CA PHE A 72 6.38 -6.52 20.59
C PHE A 72 7.24 -5.32 20.19
N ILE A 73 8.04 -4.80 21.14
CA ILE A 73 8.94 -3.67 20.86
C ILE A 73 9.99 -4.02 19.80
N ASN A 74 10.57 -5.24 19.86
CA ASN A 74 11.51 -5.70 18.84
C ASN A 74 10.86 -5.80 17.46
N PHE A 75 9.60 -6.21 17.39
CA PHE A 75 8.83 -6.24 16.15
C PHE A 75 8.60 -4.81 15.62
N LEU A 76 8.06 -3.89 16.45
CA LEU A 76 7.81 -2.51 16.03
C LEU A 76 9.09 -1.79 15.58
N TYR A 77 10.19 -1.96 16.30
CA TYR A 77 11.49 -1.39 15.92
C TYR A 77 11.94 -1.86 14.52
N LYS A 78 11.82 -3.17 14.23
CA LYS A 78 12.15 -3.70 12.89
C LYS A 78 11.26 -3.11 11.79
N ARG A 79 9.96 -2.86 12.09
CA ARG A 79 9.02 -2.26 11.13
C ARG A 79 9.32 -0.77 10.95
N TRP A 80 9.54 -0.05 12.03
CA TRP A 80 9.93 1.34 12.00
C TRP A 80 11.21 1.54 11.16
N LEU A 81 12.24 0.76 11.45
CA LEU A 81 13.51 0.82 10.71
C LEU A 81 13.33 0.48 9.21
N ARG A 82 12.29 -0.28 8.85
CA ARG A 82 11.97 -0.62 7.45
C ARG A 82 11.28 0.53 6.71
N LEU A 83 10.46 1.31 7.39
CA LEU A 83 9.62 2.34 6.74
C LEU A 83 10.18 3.75 6.90
N PHE A 84 10.66 4.08 8.11
CA PHE A 84 10.99 5.45 8.49
C PHE A 84 12.05 6.14 7.62
N PRO A 85 13.19 5.51 7.26
CA PRO A 85 14.24 6.25 6.55
C PRO A 85 13.77 6.76 5.17
N ALA A 86 13.12 5.93 4.37
CA ALA A 86 12.60 6.36 3.06
C ALA A 86 11.46 7.36 3.22
N MET A 87 10.54 7.15 4.18
CA MET A 87 9.45 8.08 4.46
C MET A 87 9.96 9.47 4.86
N ALA A 88 10.98 9.53 5.73
CA ALA A 88 11.58 10.79 6.15
C ALA A 88 12.25 11.53 4.97
N ILE A 89 13.03 10.81 4.16
CA ILE A 89 13.65 11.39 2.96
C ILE A 89 12.58 11.97 2.03
N VAL A 90 11.55 11.20 1.70
CA VAL A 90 10.50 11.61 0.77
C VAL A 90 9.68 12.77 1.33
N THR A 91 9.36 12.75 2.63
CA THR A 91 8.66 13.85 3.30
C THR A 91 9.44 15.15 3.20
N LEU A 92 10.75 15.13 3.43
CA LEU A 92 11.62 16.31 3.28
C LEU A 92 11.75 16.76 1.83
N LEU A 93 11.89 15.80 0.89
CA LEU A 93 11.93 16.12 -0.54
C LEU A 93 10.66 16.85 -1.00
N PHE A 94 9.48 16.40 -0.56
CA PHE A 94 8.23 17.06 -0.94
C PHE A 94 8.04 18.41 -0.24
N TYR A 95 8.45 18.53 1.00
CA TYR A 95 8.40 19.82 1.70
C TYR A 95 9.18 20.89 0.93
N VAL A 96 10.40 20.57 0.49
CA VAL A 96 11.21 21.45 -0.35
C VAL A 96 10.61 21.59 -1.76
N GLY A 97 10.10 20.50 -2.33
CA GLY A 97 9.48 20.47 -3.65
C GLY A 97 8.26 21.37 -3.79
N TYR A 98 7.43 21.46 -2.78
CA TYR A 98 6.29 22.40 -2.79
C TYR A 98 6.74 23.85 -2.91
N TYR A 99 7.83 24.22 -2.24
CA TYR A 99 8.40 25.54 -2.37
C TYR A 99 8.99 25.76 -3.77
N LEU A 100 9.82 24.82 -4.25
CA LEU A 100 10.56 25.01 -5.51
C LEU A 100 9.68 24.91 -6.76
N PHE A 101 8.68 24.01 -6.77
CA PHE A 101 7.92 23.69 -7.97
C PHE A 101 6.50 24.25 -7.98
N CYS A 102 5.94 24.57 -6.82
CA CYS A 102 4.60 25.12 -6.70
C CYS A 102 4.61 26.55 -6.15
N GLU A 103 5.79 27.12 -5.85
CA GLU A 103 5.97 28.46 -5.26
C GLU A 103 5.10 28.67 -4.00
N LYS A 104 4.86 27.58 -3.27
CA LYS A 104 3.95 27.55 -2.14
C LYS A 104 4.68 27.22 -0.85
N TRP A 105 4.70 28.17 0.07
CA TRP A 105 5.14 27.93 1.43
C TRP A 105 4.10 27.07 2.17
N ILE A 106 4.55 25.90 2.61
CA ILE A 106 3.75 24.98 3.42
C ILE A 106 4.24 25.08 4.86
N PRO A 107 3.35 25.23 5.86
CA PRO A 107 3.75 25.23 7.26
C PRO A 107 4.55 23.99 7.64
N TYR A 108 5.61 24.17 8.42
CA TYR A 108 6.53 23.09 8.82
C TYR A 108 5.85 21.93 9.59
N TYR A 109 4.74 22.19 10.25
CA TYR A 109 3.99 21.15 10.94
C TYR A 109 3.37 20.13 9.97
N ASN A 110 3.29 20.40 8.66
CA ASN A 110 2.90 19.42 7.64
C ASN A 110 3.94 18.32 7.41
N LEU A 111 5.13 18.43 7.99
CA LEU A 111 6.10 17.34 8.07
C LEU A 111 5.66 16.24 9.05
N LEU A 112 4.89 16.60 10.10
CA LEU A 112 4.54 15.67 11.17
C LEU A 112 3.84 14.40 10.67
N PRO A 113 2.79 14.45 9.82
CA PRO A 113 2.12 13.23 9.35
C PRO A 113 3.08 12.21 8.73
N GLY A 114 4.00 12.68 7.88
CA GLY A 114 5.00 11.81 7.25
C GLY A 114 6.05 11.29 8.23
N LEU A 115 6.56 12.11 9.13
CA LEU A 115 7.62 11.72 10.06
C LEU A 115 7.14 10.82 11.20
N THR A 116 5.85 10.89 11.56
CA THR A 116 5.28 10.13 12.68
C THR A 116 4.37 8.99 12.24
N PHE A 117 4.08 8.86 10.94
CA PHE A 117 3.07 7.93 10.38
C PHE A 117 1.67 8.12 10.98
N THR A 118 1.32 9.35 11.32
CA THR A 118 0.06 9.67 11.98
C THR A 118 -0.82 10.52 11.06
N GLU A 119 -2.09 10.17 10.97
CA GLU A 119 -3.05 10.90 10.14
C GLU A 119 -3.21 12.36 10.59
N PRO A 120 -3.35 13.32 9.65
CA PRO A 120 -3.62 14.71 9.96
C PRO A 120 -4.79 14.93 10.92
N TYR A 121 -5.80 14.06 10.86
CA TYR A 121 -6.98 14.10 11.72
C TYR A 121 -6.63 14.11 13.22
N PHE A 122 -5.64 13.32 13.65
CA PHE A 122 -5.21 13.28 15.06
C PHE A 122 -4.64 14.62 15.52
N TYR A 123 -3.86 15.26 14.68
CA TYR A 123 -3.28 16.57 15.01
C TYR A 123 -4.34 17.67 15.06
N LYS A 124 -5.31 17.63 14.11
CA LYS A 124 -6.45 18.55 14.14
C LYS A 124 -7.22 18.45 15.45
N LYS A 125 -7.52 17.22 15.87
CA LYS A 125 -8.33 16.97 17.07
C LYS A 125 -7.57 17.17 18.38
N LEU A 126 -6.28 16.79 18.44
CA LEU A 126 -5.49 16.82 19.67
C LEU A 126 -4.76 18.15 19.90
N LEU A 127 -4.24 18.76 18.82
CA LEU A 127 -3.44 19.99 18.87
C LEU A 127 -4.17 21.21 18.30
N HIS A 128 -5.43 21.04 17.86
CA HIS A 128 -6.24 22.10 17.23
C HIS A 128 -5.56 22.78 16.04
N ILE A 129 -4.76 22.01 15.26
CA ILE A 129 -4.09 22.49 14.05
C ILE A 129 -4.93 22.13 12.84
N ASP A 130 -5.96 22.92 12.51
CA ASP A 130 -6.93 22.62 11.44
C ASP A 130 -6.31 22.60 10.03
N THR A 131 -5.23 23.34 9.82
CA THR A 131 -4.57 23.50 8.54
C THR A 131 -3.56 22.41 8.20
N ILE A 132 -3.28 21.46 9.14
CA ILE A 132 -2.32 20.37 8.91
C ILE A 132 -2.81 19.41 7.82
N LYS A 133 -1.91 19.06 6.89
CA LYS A 133 -2.15 18.14 5.78
C LYS A 133 -0.97 17.20 5.60
N ALA A 134 -1.22 16.01 5.08
CA ALA A 134 -0.15 15.16 4.58
C ALA A 134 0.44 15.74 3.28
N LEU A 135 1.75 15.63 3.10
CA LEU A 135 2.45 16.14 1.91
C LEU A 135 2.21 15.30 0.65
N SER A 136 1.69 14.09 0.82
CA SER A 136 1.28 13.23 -0.29
C SER A 136 -0.06 12.57 0.04
N PRO A 137 -1.00 12.55 -0.92
CA PRO A 137 -2.24 11.80 -0.76
C PRO A 137 -1.97 10.30 -0.50
N SER A 138 -0.94 9.70 -1.13
CA SER A 138 -0.61 8.27 -0.96
C SER A 138 -0.20 7.86 0.45
N PHE A 139 0.13 8.79 1.35
CA PHE A 139 0.59 8.46 2.71
C PHE A 139 -0.46 7.74 3.57
N TRP A 140 -1.75 7.86 3.24
CA TRP A 140 -2.83 7.23 4.00
C TRP A 140 -2.67 5.71 4.15
N THR A 141 -2.14 5.02 3.12
CA THR A 141 -1.94 3.57 3.15
C THR A 141 -0.91 3.15 4.19
N LEU A 142 0.12 3.99 4.38
CA LEU A 142 1.15 3.75 5.40
C LEU A 142 0.60 3.99 6.81
N PHE A 143 -0.30 4.96 6.98
CA PHE A 143 -0.99 5.15 8.26
C PHE A 143 -1.85 3.93 8.62
N VAL A 144 -2.53 3.33 7.62
CA VAL A 144 -3.25 2.05 7.79
C VAL A 144 -2.28 0.92 8.16
N GLU A 145 -1.16 0.81 7.45
CA GLU A 145 -0.17 -0.26 7.65
C GLU A 145 0.49 -0.17 9.03
N VAL A 146 0.86 1.02 9.50
CA VAL A 146 1.47 1.22 10.83
C VAL A 146 0.47 0.94 11.95
N LYS A 147 -0.80 1.37 11.81
CA LYS A 147 -1.88 1.00 12.74
C LYS A 147 -2.06 -0.53 12.79
N PHE A 148 -2.06 -1.19 11.64
CA PHE A 148 -2.11 -2.65 11.59
C PHE A 148 -0.92 -3.28 12.32
N TYR A 149 0.31 -2.78 12.19
CA TYR A 149 1.46 -3.29 12.93
C TYR A 149 1.28 -3.17 14.45
N ALA A 150 0.78 -2.03 14.91
CA ALA A 150 0.57 -1.80 16.33
C ALA A 150 -0.52 -2.73 16.89
N ILE A 151 -1.67 -2.82 16.23
CA ILE A 151 -2.83 -3.61 16.69
C ILE A 151 -2.55 -5.10 16.57
N PHE A 152 -2.16 -5.58 15.39
CA PHE A 152 -1.91 -7.00 15.18
C PHE A 152 -0.72 -7.52 15.97
N GLY A 153 0.37 -6.74 16.01
CA GLY A 153 1.53 -7.06 16.84
C GLY A 153 1.19 -7.09 18.33
N GLY A 154 0.46 -6.08 18.83
CA GLY A 154 -0.02 -6.04 20.21
C GLY A 154 -0.85 -7.27 20.58
N VAL A 155 -1.88 -7.55 19.78
CA VAL A 155 -2.76 -8.73 19.98
C VAL A 155 -1.98 -10.04 19.91
N PHE A 156 -1.07 -10.19 18.96
CA PHE A 156 -0.25 -11.40 18.82
C PHE A 156 0.57 -11.70 20.09
N PHE A 157 1.21 -10.69 20.67
CA PHE A 157 1.98 -10.88 21.92
C PHE A 157 1.09 -11.00 23.15
N LEU A 158 -0.02 -10.28 23.25
CA LEU A 158 -1.01 -10.42 24.32
C LEU A 158 -1.64 -11.82 24.36
N LEU A 159 -1.91 -12.40 23.20
CA LEU A 159 -2.42 -13.77 23.06
C LEU A 159 -1.30 -14.82 23.11
N ARG A 160 -0.15 -14.50 23.70
CA ARG A 160 1.00 -15.39 23.88
C ARG A 160 1.45 -16.06 22.57
N LYS A 161 1.46 -15.28 21.48
CA LYS A 161 1.84 -15.72 20.12
C LYS A 161 0.91 -16.79 19.52
N ASN A 162 -0.35 -16.83 19.96
CA ASN A 162 -1.34 -17.71 19.35
C ASN A 162 -1.77 -17.15 17.98
N VAL A 163 -1.22 -17.71 16.92
CA VAL A 163 -1.42 -17.25 15.54
C VAL A 163 -2.88 -17.28 15.14
N HIS A 164 -3.58 -18.37 15.42
CA HIS A 164 -4.98 -18.55 15.00
C HIS A 164 -5.92 -17.56 15.66
N LYS A 165 -5.81 -17.37 16.98
CA LYS A 165 -6.61 -16.37 17.71
C LYS A 165 -6.30 -14.95 17.23
N SER A 166 -5.03 -14.66 16.91
CA SER A 166 -4.63 -13.34 16.42
C SER A 166 -5.20 -13.04 15.03
N ILE A 167 -5.19 -14.02 14.11
CA ILE A 167 -5.81 -13.82 12.78
C ILE A 167 -7.34 -13.73 12.91
N LEU A 168 -7.95 -14.56 13.77
CA LEU A 168 -9.39 -14.49 14.04
C LEU A 168 -9.79 -13.08 14.53
N PHE A 169 -8.99 -12.47 15.40
CA PHE A 169 -9.20 -11.10 15.86
C PHE A 169 -9.22 -10.10 14.69
N LEU A 170 -8.31 -10.21 13.73
CA LEU A 170 -8.32 -9.37 12.51
C LEU A 170 -9.62 -9.56 11.70
N VAL A 171 -10.07 -10.80 11.55
CA VAL A 171 -11.31 -11.10 10.83
C VAL A 171 -12.51 -10.50 11.56
N ILE A 172 -12.56 -10.59 12.90
CA ILE A 172 -13.62 -9.96 13.70
C ILE A 172 -13.65 -8.44 13.51
N LEU A 173 -12.49 -7.77 13.57
CA LEU A 173 -12.41 -6.33 13.33
C LEU A 173 -12.86 -5.95 11.91
N TRP A 174 -12.49 -6.74 10.92
CA TRP A 174 -12.94 -6.56 9.55
C TRP A 174 -14.46 -6.76 9.41
N CYS A 175 -15.03 -7.81 9.99
CA CYS A 175 -16.49 -8.02 9.99
C CYS A 175 -17.22 -6.87 10.71
N PHE A 176 -16.68 -6.40 11.84
CA PHE A 176 -17.20 -5.23 12.54
C PHE A 176 -17.23 -4.01 11.61
N SER A 177 -16.14 -3.74 10.89
CA SER A 177 -16.07 -2.62 9.94
C SER A 177 -17.17 -2.70 8.88
N ILE A 178 -17.35 -3.87 8.27
CA ILE A 178 -18.35 -4.06 7.20
C ILE A 178 -19.77 -3.97 7.74
N ILE A 179 -20.07 -4.66 8.83
CA ILE A 179 -21.42 -4.61 9.42
C ILE A 179 -21.77 -3.17 9.79
N THR A 180 -20.84 -2.46 10.40
CA THR A 180 -21.03 -1.05 10.76
C THR A 180 -21.30 -0.18 9.54
N SER A 181 -20.59 -0.37 8.43
CA SER A 181 -20.81 0.40 7.20
C SER A 181 -22.17 0.14 6.55
N LEU A 182 -22.79 -1.02 6.81
CA LEU A 182 -24.09 -1.38 6.25
C LEU A 182 -25.29 -0.91 7.11
N VAL A 183 -25.12 -0.87 8.45
CA VAL A 183 -26.28 -0.68 9.34
C VAL A 183 -26.15 0.51 10.31
N CYS A 184 -25.00 1.12 10.42
CA CYS A 184 -24.74 2.18 11.40
C CYS A 184 -24.79 3.56 10.74
N HIS A 185 -25.52 4.49 11.38
CA HIS A 185 -25.60 5.89 10.95
C HIS A 185 -24.83 6.83 11.90
N ASN A 186 -24.21 6.30 12.94
CA ASN A 186 -23.42 7.11 13.88
C ASN A 186 -22.03 7.39 13.31
N GLU A 187 -21.73 8.65 13.01
CA GLU A 187 -20.46 9.07 12.40
C GLU A 187 -19.21 8.66 13.20
N PHE A 188 -19.27 8.70 14.53
CA PHE A 188 -18.14 8.32 15.36
C PHE A 188 -17.84 6.82 15.25
N VAL A 189 -18.87 5.98 15.29
CA VAL A 189 -18.73 4.52 15.15
C VAL A 189 -18.26 4.16 13.75
N MET A 190 -18.78 4.84 12.72
CA MET A 190 -18.31 4.65 11.33
C MET A 190 -16.83 4.99 11.16
N LYS A 191 -16.36 6.11 11.73
CA LYS A 191 -14.93 6.47 11.69
C LYS A 191 -14.03 5.44 12.39
N ILE A 192 -14.50 4.82 13.46
CA ILE A 192 -13.78 3.71 14.11
C ILE A 192 -13.77 2.49 13.18
N ALA A 193 -14.88 2.16 12.56
CA ALA A 193 -15.01 1.03 11.67
C ALA A 193 -14.09 1.16 10.42
N GLU A 194 -13.98 2.35 9.85
CA GLU A 194 -13.09 2.63 8.72
C GLU A 194 -11.62 2.27 8.98
N LEU A 195 -11.17 2.28 10.25
CA LEU A 195 -9.81 1.87 10.61
C LEU A 195 -9.52 0.41 10.23
N PHE A 196 -10.54 -0.43 10.15
CA PHE A 196 -10.40 -1.88 10.00
C PHE A 196 -10.85 -2.42 8.63
N ILE A 197 -11.30 -1.56 7.72
CA ILE A 197 -11.87 -1.97 6.43
C ILE A 197 -10.90 -2.82 5.59
N TYR A 198 -9.58 -2.57 5.71
CA TYR A 198 -8.54 -3.30 4.99
C TYR A 198 -8.04 -4.56 5.70
N TYR A 199 -8.50 -4.83 6.95
CA TYR A 199 -7.97 -5.94 7.77
C TYR A 199 -8.29 -7.32 7.19
N GLY A 200 -9.36 -7.45 6.39
CA GLY A 200 -9.63 -8.65 5.62
C GLY A 200 -8.51 -8.99 4.61
N TRP A 201 -7.86 -7.99 4.00
CA TRP A 201 -6.73 -8.22 3.10
C TRP A 201 -5.49 -8.67 3.84
N PHE A 202 -5.19 -8.09 4.99
CA PHE A 202 -4.09 -8.55 5.85
C PHE A 202 -4.33 -9.96 6.37
N ALA A 203 -5.55 -10.29 6.82
CA ALA A 203 -5.90 -11.63 7.32
C ALA A 203 -5.71 -12.71 6.26
N ARG A 204 -6.13 -12.44 5.01
CA ARG A 204 -5.86 -13.33 3.85
C ARG A 204 -4.38 -13.58 3.67
N GLY A 205 -3.56 -12.53 3.70
CA GLY A 205 -2.11 -12.65 3.62
C GLY A 205 -1.52 -13.49 4.74
N CYS A 206 -2.04 -13.37 5.97
CA CYS A 206 -1.63 -14.22 7.09
C CYS A 206 -1.97 -15.69 6.85
N TYR A 207 -3.18 -16.01 6.36
CA TYR A 207 -3.53 -17.41 6.01
C TYR A 207 -2.71 -17.92 4.83
N ALA A 208 -2.42 -17.10 3.83
CA ALA A 208 -1.53 -17.46 2.73
C ALA A 208 -0.12 -17.81 3.22
N TYR A 209 0.42 -17.07 4.21
CA TYR A 209 1.69 -17.42 4.85
C TYR A 209 1.62 -18.76 5.60
N LEU A 210 0.52 -19.05 6.33
CA LEU A 210 0.35 -20.33 6.99
C LEU A 210 0.29 -21.48 5.99
N TYR A 211 -0.42 -21.32 4.87
CA TYR A 211 -0.41 -22.29 3.77
C TYR A 211 1.01 -22.50 3.23
N PHE A 212 1.71 -21.40 2.89
CA PHE A 212 3.09 -21.47 2.39
C PHE A 212 4.04 -22.21 3.34
N LYS A 213 3.86 -22.01 4.65
CA LYS A 213 4.70 -22.63 5.70
C LYS A 213 4.38 -24.09 5.95
N THR A 214 3.11 -24.48 5.92
CA THR A 214 2.62 -25.79 6.40
C THR A 214 2.13 -26.71 5.29
N GLN A 215 1.83 -26.17 4.11
CA GLN A 215 1.19 -26.86 2.98
C GLN A 215 -0.17 -27.50 3.34
N ILE A 216 -0.90 -26.92 4.32
CA ILE A 216 -2.22 -27.38 4.74
C ILE A 216 -3.30 -26.56 4.01
N ASP A 217 -4.08 -27.22 3.15
CA ASP A 217 -5.09 -26.59 2.27
C ASP A 217 -6.18 -25.82 3.03
N LYS A 218 -6.46 -26.19 4.29
CA LYS A 218 -7.39 -25.45 5.17
C LYS A 218 -7.11 -23.95 5.18
N TYR A 219 -5.84 -23.54 5.19
CA TYR A 219 -5.49 -22.12 5.24
C TYR A 219 -5.75 -21.41 3.89
N LEU A 220 -5.62 -22.16 2.79
CA LEU A 220 -6.00 -21.66 1.48
C LEU A 220 -7.51 -21.43 1.39
N TYR A 221 -8.31 -22.38 1.88
CA TYR A 221 -9.77 -22.24 1.93
C TYR A 221 -10.23 -21.10 2.82
N LEU A 222 -9.60 -20.90 3.99
CA LEU A 222 -9.90 -19.77 4.86
C LEU A 222 -9.57 -18.41 4.19
N SER A 223 -8.44 -18.33 3.51
CA SER A 223 -8.07 -17.13 2.73
C SER A 223 -9.07 -16.90 1.58
N GLY A 224 -9.44 -17.95 0.85
CA GLY A 224 -10.45 -17.91 -0.21
C GLY A 224 -11.83 -17.49 0.29
N GLY A 225 -12.26 -17.99 1.44
CA GLY A 225 -13.55 -17.63 2.06
C GLY A 225 -13.65 -16.13 2.40
N ILE A 226 -12.60 -15.54 2.98
CA ILE A 226 -12.54 -14.09 3.24
C ILE A 226 -12.55 -13.31 1.91
N THR A 227 -11.89 -13.84 0.88
CA THR A 227 -11.90 -13.23 -0.45
C THR A 227 -13.29 -13.21 -1.06
N LEU A 228 -13.98 -14.35 -1.01
CA LEU A 228 -15.34 -14.47 -1.52
C LEU A 228 -16.30 -13.54 -0.77
N ALA A 229 -16.22 -13.50 0.55
CA ALA A 229 -17.02 -12.58 1.36
C ALA A 229 -16.77 -11.11 0.99
N ALA A 230 -15.50 -10.69 0.80
CA ALA A 230 -15.19 -9.32 0.39
C ALA A 230 -15.72 -9.00 -1.01
N ILE A 231 -15.67 -9.93 -1.96
CA ILE A 231 -16.23 -9.76 -3.30
C ILE A 231 -17.75 -9.61 -3.24
N ILE A 232 -18.45 -10.49 -2.51
CA ILE A 232 -19.91 -10.43 -2.37
C ILE A 232 -20.32 -9.10 -1.78
N LEU A 233 -19.66 -8.66 -0.71
CA LEU A 233 -19.98 -7.39 -0.03
C LEU A 233 -19.68 -6.17 -0.90
N SER A 234 -18.61 -6.21 -1.69
CA SER A 234 -18.32 -5.15 -2.66
C SER A 234 -19.32 -5.13 -3.81
N ALA A 235 -19.88 -6.28 -4.18
CA ALA A 235 -20.89 -6.39 -5.22
C ALA A 235 -22.20 -5.67 -4.87
N LEU A 236 -22.57 -5.70 -3.59
CA LEU A 236 -23.79 -5.05 -3.09
C LEU A 236 -23.73 -3.52 -3.16
N SER A 237 -22.55 -2.94 -3.36
CA SER A 237 -22.32 -1.49 -3.26
C SER A 237 -21.84 -0.81 -4.56
N LYS A 238 -21.64 -1.53 -5.68
CA LYS A 238 -21.02 -0.97 -6.90
C LYS A 238 -21.83 -1.18 -8.18
N GLU A 239 -22.00 -0.09 -8.91
CA GLU A 239 -22.73 -0.01 -10.18
C GLU A 239 -22.08 -0.83 -11.31
N TYR A 240 -20.74 -0.96 -11.31
CA TYR A 240 -19.96 -1.71 -12.32
C TYR A 240 -19.35 -2.98 -11.74
N PHE A 241 -20.21 -3.85 -11.23
CA PHE A 241 -19.79 -5.05 -10.50
C PHE A 241 -18.94 -6.01 -11.34
N VAL A 242 -19.28 -6.28 -12.58
CA VAL A 242 -18.61 -7.31 -13.40
C VAL A 242 -17.15 -6.94 -13.69
N GLU A 243 -16.88 -5.72 -14.11
CA GLU A 243 -15.52 -5.26 -14.38
C GLU A 243 -14.66 -5.24 -13.11
N TYR A 244 -15.24 -4.76 -12.02
CA TYR A 244 -14.59 -4.76 -10.72
C TYR A 244 -14.28 -6.19 -10.24
N PHE A 245 -15.24 -7.10 -10.35
CA PHE A 245 -15.08 -8.52 -10.01
C PHE A 245 -13.94 -9.17 -10.80
N ILE A 246 -13.91 -9.01 -12.13
CA ILE A 246 -12.84 -9.55 -12.99
C ILE A 246 -11.48 -9.02 -12.53
N THR A 247 -11.38 -7.72 -12.26
CA THR A 247 -10.12 -7.09 -11.84
C THR A 247 -9.66 -7.62 -10.48
N VAL A 248 -10.58 -7.76 -9.50
CA VAL A 248 -10.26 -8.31 -8.17
C VAL A 248 -9.79 -9.77 -8.30
N ILE A 249 -10.50 -10.60 -9.06
CA ILE A 249 -10.10 -11.99 -9.30
C ILE A 249 -8.72 -12.05 -9.95
N THR A 250 -8.43 -11.19 -10.92
CA THR A 250 -7.13 -11.14 -11.58
C THR A 250 -6.01 -10.80 -10.58
N ILE A 251 -6.21 -9.79 -9.71
CA ILE A 251 -5.23 -9.40 -8.70
C ILE A 251 -5.00 -10.53 -7.69
N ILE A 252 -6.07 -11.18 -7.24
CA ILE A 252 -5.97 -12.34 -6.35
C ILE A 252 -5.25 -13.49 -7.03
N ALA A 253 -5.55 -13.78 -8.29
CA ALA A 253 -4.88 -14.83 -9.07
C ALA A 253 -3.38 -14.56 -9.17
N VAL A 254 -2.96 -13.31 -9.42
CA VAL A 254 -1.54 -12.91 -9.45
C VAL A 254 -0.81 -13.25 -8.15
N PHE A 255 -1.48 -13.19 -7.00
CA PHE A 255 -0.88 -13.55 -5.73
C PHE A 255 -0.92 -15.05 -5.44
N PHE A 256 -2.08 -15.71 -5.63
CA PHE A 256 -2.26 -17.10 -5.21
C PHE A 256 -1.73 -18.12 -6.22
N ILE A 257 -1.72 -17.83 -7.53
CA ILE A 257 -1.20 -18.76 -8.53
C ILE A 257 0.27 -19.13 -8.25
N PRO A 258 1.22 -18.18 -8.08
CA PRO A 258 2.61 -18.54 -7.77
C PRO A 258 2.78 -19.07 -6.34
N LEU A 259 1.84 -18.82 -5.43
CA LEU A 259 1.85 -19.41 -4.11
C LEU A 259 1.57 -20.92 -4.16
N VAL A 260 0.55 -21.33 -4.93
CA VAL A 260 0.07 -22.70 -5.04
C VAL A 260 0.90 -23.52 -6.05
N PHE A 261 1.17 -22.93 -7.22
CA PHE A 261 1.84 -23.59 -8.33
C PHE A 261 3.29 -23.13 -8.46
N GLU A 262 4.22 -23.88 -7.89
CA GLU A 262 5.65 -23.52 -7.92
C GLU A 262 6.20 -23.37 -9.34
N LYS A 263 5.72 -24.19 -10.28
CA LYS A 263 6.11 -24.17 -11.68
C LYS A 263 5.87 -22.82 -12.36
N VAL A 264 4.90 -22.02 -11.88
CA VAL A 264 4.57 -20.71 -12.47
C VAL A 264 5.51 -19.60 -11.95
N ARG A 265 6.24 -19.85 -10.86
CA ARG A 265 7.13 -18.83 -10.24
C ARG A 265 8.21 -18.30 -11.17
N PHE A 266 8.57 -19.03 -12.24
CA PHE A 266 9.55 -18.56 -13.21
C PHE A 266 9.12 -17.27 -13.94
N VAL A 267 7.81 -17.07 -14.15
CA VAL A 267 7.26 -15.84 -14.75
C VAL A 267 7.56 -14.63 -13.86
N PHE A 268 7.59 -14.84 -12.55
CA PHE A 268 7.86 -13.81 -11.54
C PHE A 268 9.36 -13.61 -11.28
N GLN A 269 10.25 -14.34 -11.96
CA GLN A 269 11.71 -14.12 -11.90
C GLN A 269 12.21 -13.09 -12.92
N ASN A 270 11.29 -12.39 -13.59
CA ASN A 270 11.62 -11.33 -14.53
C ASN A 270 12.36 -10.19 -13.81
N LYS A 271 13.54 -9.82 -14.35
CA LYS A 271 14.40 -8.77 -13.76
C LYS A 271 13.71 -7.42 -13.62
N PHE A 272 12.82 -7.07 -14.54
CA PHE A 272 12.03 -5.84 -14.49
C PHE A 272 11.11 -5.84 -13.27
N LEU A 273 10.31 -6.90 -13.07
CA LEU A 273 9.41 -7.00 -11.93
C LEU A 273 10.16 -7.04 -10.59
N LEU A 274 11.27 -7.78 -10.53
CA LEU A 274 12.12 -7.84 -9.33
C LEU A 274 12.76 -6.48 -9.00
N PHE A 275 13.16 -5.73 -10.03
CA PHE A 275 13.70 -4.38 -9.84
C PHE A 275 12.63 -3.43 -9.28
N PHE A 276 11.43 -3.40 -9.87
CA PHE A 276 10.34 -2.58 -9.34
C PHE A 276 9.84 -3.07 -7.97
N GLY A 277 9.88 -4.36 -7.69
CA GLY A 277 9.65 -4.88 -6.35
C GLY A 277 10.68 -4.41 -5.33
N PHE A 278 11.95 -4.29 -5.73
CA PHE A 278 13.02 -3.78 -4.88
C PHE A 278 12.83 -2.30 -4.53
N ILE A 279 12.44 -1.45 -5.49
CA ILE A 279 12.23 -0.02 -5.28
C ILE A 279 10.76 0.33 -4.93
N SER A 280 9.85 -0.64 -4.86
CA SER A 280 8.39 -0.46 -4.81
C SER A 280 7.94 0.51 -3.72
N TYR A 281 8.58 0.49 -2.55
CA TYR A 281 8.23 1.37 -1.45
C TYR A 281 8.56 2.83 -1.75
N SER A 282 9.78 3.13 -2.15
CA SER A 282 10.19 4.48 -2.52
C SER A 282 9.44 4.99 -3.77
N PHE A 283 9.17 4.09 -4.72
CA PHE A 283 8.41 4.41 -5.93
C PHE A 283 6.96 4.77 -5.59
N TYR A 284 6.32 3.99 -4.71
CA TYR A 284 4.97 4.28 -4.22
C TYR A 284 4.88 5.64 -3.53
N LEU A 285 5.86 5.98 -2.69
CA LEU A 285 5.90 7.26 -1.98
C LEU A 285 6.04 8.45 -2.93
N LEU A 286 6.87 8.33 -3.98
CA LEU A 286 7.25 9.44 -4.86
C LEU A 286 6.25 9.69 -5.99
N GLN A 287 5.55 8.66 -6.48
CA GLN A 287 4.86 8.70 -7.75
C GLN A 287 3.72 9.74 -7.80
N GLU A 288 2.84 9.78 -6.82
CA GLU A 288 1.63 10.62 -6.88
C GLU A 288 1.93 12.12 -6.82
N PRO A 289 2.75 12.64 -5.88
CA PRO A 289 3.12 14.05 -5.89
C PRO A 289 3.93 14.47 -7.11
N MET A 290 4.80 13.59 -7.62
CA MET A 290 5.55 13.86 -8.84
C MET A 290 4.63 14.01 -10.06
N LEU A 291 3.62 13.15 -10.18
CA LEU A 291 2.59 13.29 -11.22
C LEU A 291 1.84 14.61 -11.07
N LEU A 292 1.38 14.95 -9.87
CA LEU A 292 0.65 16.18 -9.58
C LEU A 292 1.49 17.45 -9.82
N PHE A 293 2.80 17.41 -9.62
CA PHE A 293 3.66 18.57 -9.84
C PHE A 293 3.99 18.82 -11.31
N PHE A 294 4.10 17.76 -12.12
CA PHE A 294 4.77 17.87 -13.41
C PHE A 294 3.94 17.48 -14.62
N ILE A 295 2.81 16.78 -14.50
CA ILE A 295 2.00 16.40 -15.69
C ILE A 295 1.57 17.62 -16.49
N ASP A 296 1.00 18.64 -15.84
CA ASP A 296 0.53 19.84 -16.51
C ASP A 296 1.69 20.63 -17.14
N LYS A 297 2.84 20.69 -16.45
CA LYS A 297 4.03 21.37 -16.96
C LYS A 297 4.59 20.69 -18.21
N ILE A 298 4.63 19.35 -18.22
CA ILE A 298 5.08 18.58 -19.39
C ILE A 298 4.11 18.74 -20.56
N HIS A 299 2.80 18.68 -20.28
CA HIS A 299 1.78 18.90 -21.30
C HIS A 299 1.91 20.26 -21.96
N THR A 300 2.02 21.31 -21.15
CA THR A 300 2.19 22.70 -21.65
C THR A 300 3.48 22.85 -22.45
N ALA A 301 4.59 22.30 -21.95
CA ALA A 301 5.88 22.34 -22.67
C ALA A 301 5.85 21.56 -23.98
N ALA A 302 5.05 20.50 -24.07
CA ALA A 302 4.88 19.71 -25.28
C ALA A 302 4.02 20.39 -26.35
N GLY A 303 3.30 21.46 -26.02
CA GLY A 303 2.51 22.27 -26.98
C GLY A 303 1.44 21.51 -27.75
N GLY A 304 0.91 20.40 -27.21
CA GLY A 304 -0.07 19.52 -27.86
C GLY A 304 0.49 18.58 -28.95
N VAL A 305 1.81 18.57 -29.15
CA VAL A 305 2.46 17.71 -30.17
C VAL A 305 2.55 16.26 -29.71
N ILE A 306 2.64 16.02 -28.39
CA ILE A 306 2.80 14.67 -27.83
C ILE A 306 1.43 14.09 -27.52
N ASN A 307 1.21 12.83 -27.91
CA ASN A 307 0.01 12.08 -27.52
C ASN A 307 -0.13 12.09 -25.98
N SER A 308 -1.33 12.38 -25.50
CA SER A 308 -1.65 12.48 -24.07
C SER A 308 -1.23 11.25 -23.26
N PHE A 309 -1.32 10.05 -23.84
CA PHE A 309 -0.83 8.81 -23.23
C PHE A 309 0.68 8.81 -22.95
N CYS A 310 1.46 9.52 -23.72
CA CYS A 310 2.92 9.58 -23.57
C CYS A 310 3.40 10.60 -22.53
N ILE A 311 2.54 11.50 -22.07
CA ILE A 311 2.90 12.59 -21.12
C ILE A 311 3.50 12.05 -19.80
N PRO A 312 2.97 10.99 -19.15
CA PRO A 312 3.55 10.48 -17.92
C PRO A 312 4.87 9.70 -18.09
N LEU A 313 5.23 9.28 -19.30
CA LEU A 313 6.39 8.39 -19.53
C LEU A 313 7.73 8.97 -19.05
N PRO A 314 8.07 10.25 -19.33
CA PRO A 314 9.28 10.87 -18.79
C PRO A 314 9.29 10.90 -17.26
N LEU A 315 8.13 11.10 -16.64
CA LEU A 315 8.00 11.09 -15.18
C LEU A 315 8.24 9.70 -14.60
N PHE A 316 7.76 8.63 -15.25
CA PHE A 316 8.05 7.27 -14.80
C PHE A 316 9.55 6.98 -14.78
N ILE A 317 10.31 7.49 -15.75
CA ILE A 317 11.77 7.36 -15.77
C ILE A 317 12.39 8.16 -14.62
N ALA A 318 11.99 9.42 -14.42
CA ALA A 318 12.50 10.28 -13.35
C ALA A 318 12.17 9.70 -11.96
N ILE A 319 10.92 9.27 -11.74
CA ILE A 319 10.47 8.63 -10.49
C ILE A 319 11.28 7.35 -10.24
N THR A 320 11.55 6.54 -11.26
CA THR A 320 12.36 5.31 -11.15
C THR A 320 13.78 5.63 -10.66
N GLY A 321 14.43 6.62 -11.25
CA GLY A 321 15.78 7.05 -10.85
C GLY A 321 15.82 7.56 -9.40
N LEU A 322 14.89 8.45 -9.04
CA LEU A 322 14.77 8.98 -7.66
C LEU A 322 14.47 7.87 -6.66
N SER A 323 13.55 6.96 -6.99
CA SER A 323 13.18 5.83 -6.13
C SER A 323 14.36 4.90 -5.87
N TYR A 324 15.19 4.66 -6.88
CA TYR A 324 16.41 3.87 -6.72
C TYR A 324 17.38 4.57 -5.75
N GLY A 325 17.59 5.89 -5.90
CA GLY A 325 18.42 6.70 -5.01
C GLY A 325 17.92 6.65 -3.55
N VAL A 326 16.61 6.89 -3.33
CA VAL A 326 15.98 6.85 -2.00
C VAL A 326 16.11 5.45 -1.38
N THR A 327 15.90 4.38 -2.17
CA THR A 327 16.03 2.99 -1.69
C THR A 327 17.49 2.68 -1.28
N LYS A 328 18.48 3.17 -2.01
CA LYS A 328 19.90 3.01 -1.64
C LYS A 328 20.25 3.78 -0.37
N ALA A 329 19.75 5.02 -0.23
CA ALA A 329 19.91 5.83 0.98
C ALA A 329 19.24 5.16 2.19
N GLU A 330 18.00 4.65 2.03
CA GLU A 330 17.32 3.85 3.07
C GLU A 330 18.17 2.69 3.55
N ILE A 331 18.73 1.90 2.62
CA ILE A 331 19.55 0.73 2.97
C ILE A 331 20.81 1.15 3.71
N TRP A 332 21.45 2.24 3.29
CA TRP A 332 22.64 2.79 3.94
C TRP A 332 22.33 3.27 5.37
N ILE A 333 21.27 4.07 5.56
CA ILE A 333 20.83 4.54 6.89
C ILE A 333 20.52 3.35 7.81
N ARG A 334 19.82 2.34 7.31
CA ARG A 334 19.50 1.12 8.08
C ARG A 334 20.73 0.34 8.52
N LYS A 335 21.81 0.39 7.75
CA LYS A 335 23.08 -0.23 8.16
C LYS A 335 23.75 0.57 9.29
N LEU A 336 23.66 1.92 9.26
CA LEU A 336 24.21 2.78 10.31
C LEU A 336 23.47 2.63 11.65
N ILE A 337 22.14 2.47 11.63
CA ILE A 337 21.31 2.38 12.84
C ILE A 337 21.34 0.95 13.46
N LYS A 338 21.78 -0.06 12.72
CA LYS A 338 21.85 -1.46 13.18
C LYS A 338 23.02 -1.79 14.10
N PHE A 339 23.71 -0.83 14.63
CA PHE A 339 24.75 -1.06 15.64
C PHE A 339 24.16 -1.43 17.01
#